data_6425eb641a09e74e53008a6844a32753
#
_entry.id   6425eb641a09e74e53008a6844a32753
#
_cell.length_a   1.000
_cell.length_b   1.000
_cell.length_c   1.000
_cell.angle_alpha   90.00
_cell.angle_beta   90.00
_cell.angle_gamma   90.00
#
_symmetry.space_group_name_H-M   'P 1'
#
loop_
_entity.id
_entity.type
_entity.pdbx_description
1 polymer ?
#
loop_
_entity_poly.entity_id
_entity_poly.type
_entity_poly.pdbx_seq_one_letter_code
_entity_poly.pdbx_strand_id
1 'polypeptide(L)'
;MLGFEEVEKYDPELAQAMSDELTRQRTHIELIASENLVSKAVMAAMGSVLTNKYAEGYPGKRYYGGCEYVDVVEELARERAKKLFGCEYVNVQPHSGAQANMAVFFAVLNPGDTFIGMSLDMGGHLTHGSPVNMSGKYFHAVPYGINADGFIDYDEVRRIALECKPKMIVAGASAYARKIDFKRFREIADEVGAVLMVDMAHIAGLVAAGLHESPIPYAHVTTTTTHKTLRGPRGGMIMCSNEVNKKYNFNKAIFPGIQGGPLMHVIAGKAVCFKEALDPSFKLYAQGIIDNAQALASGLMNRGFELVSGGTDNHLMLVNLINKGVTGKQAEKMLDAANITCNKNTVPNDPQSAFTTSGIRLGTAAVTTRGFNTADMDVVAQAISLVIDDMEKNKEEAMALVKSLTDKYPLYE
;
A
#
# COMPACT_ATOMS: atom_id res chain seq x y z
N MET A 1 11.96 13.83 20.94
CA MET A 1 11.99 12.40 21.27
C MET A 1 10.55 11.89 21.28
N LEU A 2 10.27 10.71 20.74
CA LEU A 2 8.99 10.04 21.01
C LEU A 2 9.10 9.45 22.40
N GLY A 3 8.31 9.94 23.35
CA GLY A 3 8.28 9.44 24.72
C GLY A 3 6.96 8.72 25.00
N PHE A 4 7.04 7.71 25.85
CA PHE A 4 5.89 6.90 26.26
C PHE A 4 5.59 7.09 27.74
N GLU A 5 6.07 8.19 28.36
CA GLU A 5 6.05 8.44 29.80
C GLU A 5 4.63 8.41 30.39
N GLU A 6 3.62 8.87 29.62
CA GLU A 6 2.24 8.81 30.09
C GLU A 6 1.67 7.38 30.07
N VAL A 7 2.09 6.55 29.12
CA VAL A 7 1.71 5.14 29.08
C VAL A 7 2.43 4.38 30.19
N GLU A 8 3.71 4.64 30.39
CA GLU A 8 4.54 3.98 31.39
C GLU A 8 4.02 4.14 32.83
N LYS A 9 3.42 5.30 33.14
CA LYS A 9 2.80 5.55 34.45
C LYS A 9 1.63 4.58 34.78
N TYR A 10 0.90 4.12 33.75
CA TYR A 10 -0.29 3.31 33.90
C TYR A 10 -0.09 1.86 33.49
N ASP A 11 0.74 1.63 32.49
CA ASP A 11 1.00 0.33 31.89
C ASP A 11 2.47 0.22 31.45
N PRO A 12 3.38 -0.09 32.40
CA PRO A 12 4.81 -0.24 32.10
C PRO A 12 5.11 -1.36 31.10
N GLU A 13 4.32 -2.44 31.10
CA GLU A 13 4.50 -3.58 30.19
C GLU A 13 4.22 -3.16 28.73
N LEU A 14 3.13 -2.42 28.51
CA LEU A 14 2.81 -1.86 27.19
C LEU A 14 3.86 -0.84 26.75
N ALA A 15 4.27 0.06 27.66
CA ALA A 15 5.29 1.08 27.35
C ALA A 15 6.63 0.42 26.96
N GLN A 16 7.02 -0.68 27.60
CA GLN A 16 8.20 -1.45 27.22
C GLN A 16 8.06 -2.02 25.81
N ALA A 17 6.93 -2.66 25.48
CA ALA A 17 6.70 -3.19 24.14
C ALA A 17 6.74 -2.11 23.05
N MET A 18 6.19 -0.92 23.35
CA MET A 18 6.26 0.25 22.42
C MET A 18 7.70 0.74 22.24
N SER A 19 8.49 0.73 23.31
CA SER A 19 9.91 1.11 23.28
C SER A 19 10.76 0.10 22.51
N ASP A 20 10.46 -1.18 22.66
CA ASP A 20 11.12 -2.28 21.95
C ASP A 20 10.82 -2.18 20.43
N GLU A 21 9.56 -1.90 20.05
CA GLU A 21 9.21 -1.69 18.65
C GLU A 21 9.90 -0.44 18.07
N LEU A 22 9.98 0.66 18.81
CA LEU A 22 10.74 1.84 18.36
C LEU A 22 12.23 1.50 18.17
N THR A 23 12.81 0.70 19.06
CA THR A 23 14.18 0.20 18.95
C THR A 23 14.37 -0.67 17.73
N ARG A 24 13.42 -1.60 17.46
CA ARG A 24 13.42 -2.40 16.25
C ARG A 24 13.41 -1.53 15.00
N GLN A 25 12.49 -0.56 14.91
CA GLN A 25 12.43 0.35 13.77
C GLN A 25 13.71 1.17 13.58
N ARG A 26 14.38 1.56 14.65
CA ARG A 26 15.66 2.30 14.60
C ARG A 26 16.82 1.45 14.11
N THR A 27 16.86 0.18 14.48
CA THR A 27 17.99 -0.72 14.23
C THR A 27 17.84 -1.60 13.00
N HIS A 28 16.65 -1.65 12.39
CA HIS A 28 16.37 -2.46 11.22
C HIS A 28 16.27 -1.60 9.95
N ILE A 29 16.57 -2.22 8.82
CA ILE A 29 16.26 -1.69 7.47
C ILE A 29 14.89 -2.23 7.08
N GLU A 30 13.89 -1.35 6.95
CA GLU A 30 12.51 -1.70 6.61
C GLU A 30 12.33 -1.72 5.09
N LEU A 31 12.12 -2.91 4.53
CA LEU A 31 11.90 -3.14 3.10
C LEU A 31 10.52 -3.75 2.79
N ILE A 32 9.60 -3.81 3.76
CA ILE A 32 8.21 -4.18 3.46
C ILE A 32 7.59 -3.10 2.59
N ALA A 33 7.23 -3.44 1.34
CA ALA A 33 6.76 -2.49 0.32
C ALA A 33 5.45 -1.75 0.69
N SER A 34 4.69 -2.29 1.64
CA SER A 34 3.44 -1.70 2.16
C SER A 34 3.62 -0.88 3.44
N GLU A 35 4.83 -0.69 3.91
CA GLU A 35 5.15 0.09 5.11
C GLU A 35 5.83 1.41 4.78
N ASN A 36 5.70 2.36 5.72
CA ASN A 36 6.35 3.66 5.66
C ASN A 36 6.46 4.24 7.07
N LEU A 37 7.23 5.32 7.20
CA LEU A 37 7.48 6.04 8.45
C LEU A 37 6.72 7.37 8.38
N VAL A 38 5.74 7.56 9.24
CA VAL A 38 4.95 8.80 9.26
C VAL A 38 5.70 9.94 9.96
N SER A 39 5.32 11.18 9.68
CA SER A 39 5.86 12.35 10.39
C SER A 39 5.39 12.40 11.86
N LYS A 40 6.18 13.12 12.71
CA LYS A 40 5.75 13.43 14.10
C LYS A 40 4.41 14.16 14.13
N ALA A 41 4.08 14.96 13.10
CA ALA A 41 2.80 15.67 13.00
C ALA A 41 1.62 14.72 12.76
N VAL A 42 1.79 13.69 11.91
CA VAL A 42 0.78 12.64 11.72
C VAL A 42 0.56 11.87 13.03
N MET A 43 1.63 11.48 13.74
CA MET A 43 1.51 10.78 15.04
C MET A 43 0.80 11.65 16.09
N ALA A 44 1.13 12.94 16.17
CA ALA A 44 0.47 13.87 17.09
C ALA A 44 -1.03 14.03 16.79
N ALA A 45 -1.41 14.08 15.52
CA ALA A 45 -2.83 14.12 15.13
C ALA A 45 -3.56 12.81 15.52
N MET A 46 -2.90 11.66 15.36
CA MET A 46 -3.43 10.34 15.73
C MET A 46 -3.64 10.20 17.25
N GLY A 47 -2.77 10.77 18.08
CA GLY A 47 -2.85 10.77 19.54
C GLY A 47 -3.66 11.93 20.14
N SER A 48 -4.45 12.64 19.33
CA SER A 48 -5.18 13.82 19.78
C SER A 48 -6.52 13.50 20.44
N VAL A 49 -7.12 14.53 21.09
CA VAL A 49 -8.46 14.48 21.73
C VAL A 49 -9.59 14.13 20.75
N LEU A 50 -9.33 14.16 19.44
CA LEU A 50 -10.30 13.80 18.42
C LEU A 50 -10.72 12.31 18.50
N THR A 51 -9.94 11.47 19.19
CA THR A 51 -10.32 10.09 19.49
C THR A 51 -11.58 9.98 20.36
N ASN A 52 -11.90 11.02 21.13
CA ASN A 52 -13.06 11.05 22.04
C ASN A 52 -14.38 11.33 21.32
N LYS A 53 -14.33 11.84 20.06
CA LYS A 53 -15.52 12.38 19.41
C LYS A 53 -16.24 11.37 18.53
N TYR A 54 -17.51 11.13 18.85
CA TYR A 54 -18.43 10.33 18.02
C TYR A 54 -19.09 11.22 16.96
N ALA A 55 -18.92 10.91 15.67
CA ALA A 55 -19.30 11.79 14.56
C ALA A 55 -19.97 11.05 13.39
N GLU A 56 -20.92 10.13 13.68
CA GLU A 56 -21.71 9.46 12.62
C GLU A 56 -22.38 10.45 11.67
N GLY A 57 -22.43 10.10 10.41
CA GLY A 57 -22.86 10.98 9.33
C GLY A 57 -21.68 11.67 8.64
N TYR A 58 -21.92 12.85 8.10
CA TYR A 58 -20.95 13.60 7.29
C TYR A 58 -20.96 15.09 7.69
N PRO A 59 -19.96 15.89 7.34
CA PRO A 59 -19.90 17.31 7.66
C PRO A 59 -21.22 18.03 7.34
N GLY A 60 -21.74 18.79 8.31
CA GLY A 60 -23.03 19.49 8.22
C GLY A 60 -24.27 18.60 8.30
N LYS A 61 -24.10 17.27 8.38
CA LYS A 61 -25.19 16.27 8.44
C LYS A 61 -24.85 15.15 9.41
N ARG A 62 -24.49 15.50 10.65
CA ARG A 62 -24.14 14.55 11.70
C ARG A 62 -25.38 14.11 12.48
N TYR A 63 -25.30 12.90 13.02
CA TYR A 63 -26.34 12.36 13.92
C TYR A 63 -26.17 12.83 15.37
N TYR A 64 -25.01 13.44 15.71
CA TYR A 64 -24.64 13.88 17.07
C TYR A 64 -24.30 15.36 17.09
N GLY A 65 -24.52 16.00 18.24
CA GLY A 65 -24.10 17.39 18.48
C GLY A 65 -22.59 17.51 18.74
N GLY A 66 -22.10 18.76 18.79
CA GLY A 66 -20.70 19.08 19.09
C GLY A 66 -19.71 18.66 17.98
N CYS A 67 -20.15 18.69 16.72
CA CYS A 67 -19.34 18.24 15.57
C CYS A 67 -18.72 19.39 14.77
N GLU A 68 -18.88 20.65 15.20
CA GLU A 68 -18.44 21.84 14.47
C GLU A 68 -16.94 21.78 14.12
N TYR A 69 -16.09 21.32 15.01
CA TYR A 69 -14.64 21.25 14.78
C TYR A 69 -14.22 19.99 14.02
N VAL A 70 -14.86 18.84 14.28
CA VAL A 70 -14.56 17.62 13.49
C VAL A 70 -15.07 17.72 12.05
N ASP A 71 -16.09 18.54 11.80
CA ASP A 71 -16.52 18.89 10.45
C ASP A 71 -15.40 19.63 9.70
N VAL A 72 -14.74 20.58 10.35
CA VAL A 72 -13.59 21.29 9.79
C VAL A 72 -12.45 20.30 9.48
N VAL A 73 -12.16 19.37 10.39
CA VAL A 73 -11.10 18.36 10.21
C VAL A 73 -11.39 17.47 9.00
N GLU A 74 -12.62 16.97 8.89
CA GLU A 74 -12.99 16.08 7.76
C GLU A 74 -13.02 16.84 6.43
N GLU A 75 -13.52 18.09 6.41
CA GLU A 75 -13.49 18.92 5.20
C GLU A 75 -12.05 19.25 4.76
N LEU A 76 -11.15 19.56 5.69
CA LEU A 76 -9.73 19.75 5.36
C LEU A 76 -9.12 18.51 4.71
N ALA A 77 -9.42 17.31 5.22
CA ALA A 77 -8.95 16.08 4.62
C ALA A 77 -9.52 15.88 3.20
N ARG A 78 -10.82 16.08 3.04
CA ARG A 78 -11.52 15.93 1.75
C ARG A 78 -11.00 16.91 0.69
N GLU A 79 -10.94 18.20 1.01
CA GLU A 79 -10.50 19.23 0.07
C GLU A 79 -9.01 19.08 -0.32
N ARG A 80 -8.16 18.70 0.63
CA ARG A 80 -6.75 18.39 0.34
C ARG A 80 -6.60 17.17 -0.56
N ALA A 81 -7.37 16.11 -0.31
CA ALA A 81 -7.37 14.92 -1.15
C ALA A 81 -7.88 15.21 -2.57
N LYS A 82 -8.97 15.99 -2.72
CA LYS A 82 -9.46 16.43 -4.03
C LYS A 82 -8.39 17.20 -4.80
N LYS A 83 -7.73 18.15 -4.14
CA LYS A 83 -6.65 18.94 -4.74
C LYS A 83 -5.46 18.08 -5.14
N LEU A 84 -5.10 17.10 -4.27
CA LEU A 84 -3.94 16.23 -4.47
C LEU A 84 -4.10 15.30 -5.67
N PHE A 85 -5.29 14.71 -5.83
CA PHE A 85 -5.56 13.70 -6.86
C PHE A 85 -6.37 14.23 -8.06
N GLY A 86 -6.87 15.47 -8.00
CA GLY A 86 -7.65 16.04 -9.10
C GLY A 86 -9.02 15.39 -9.27
N CYS A 87 -9.68 14.97 -8.19
CA CYS A 87 -11.00 14.33 -8.23
C CYS A 87 -12.10 15.23 -7.65
N GLU A 88 -13.35 15.00 -8.07
CA GLU A 88 -14.49 15.82 -7.65
C GLU A 88 -15.08 15.38 -6.31
N TYR A 89 -15.09 14.08 -6.06
CA TYR A 89 -15.65 13.47 -4.86
C TYR A 89 -14.61 12.64 -4.11
N VAL A 90 -14.60 12.77 -2.78
CA VAL A 90 -13.77 11.98 -1.88
C VAL A 90 -14.57 11.60 -0.64
N ASN A 91 -14.45 10.34 -0.22
CA ASN A 91 -14.83 9.89 1.12
C ASN A 91 -13.57 9.45 1.87
N VAL A 92 -13.25 10.11 2.98
CA VAL A 92 -12.06 9.86 3.81
C VAL A 92 -12.34 9.01 5.05
N GLN A 93 -13.58 8.55 5.23
CA GLN A 93 -14.00 7.78 6.41
C GLN A 93 -13.61 6.30 6.41
N PRO A 94 -13.30 5.61 5.28
CA PRO A 94 -12.90 4.20 5.36
C PRO A 94 -11.76 4.00 6.35
N HIS A 95 -11.95 3.04 7.30
CA HIS A 95 -10.95 2.73 8.34
C HIS A 95 -9.72 2.04 7.75
N SER A 96 -9.87 1.37 6.61
CA SER A 96 -8.79 0.71 5.89
C SER A 96 -9.05 0.68 4.38
N GLY A 97 -8.03 0.33 3.57
CA GLY A 97 -8.22 0.05 2.14
C GLY A 97 -9.20 -1.10 1.89
N ALA A 98 -9.16 -2.14 2.72
CA ALA A 98 -10.10 -3.26 2.61
C ALA A 98 -11.55 -2.83 2.80
N GLN A 99 -11.84 -1.91 3.72
CA GLN A 99 -13.18 -1.36 3.93
C GLN A 99 -13.58 -0.39 2.82
N ALA A 100 -12.64 0.39 2.27
CA ALA A 100 -12.91 1.19 1.07
C ALA A 100 -13.33 0.29 -0.11
N ASN A 101 -12.59 -0.79 -0.35
CA ASN A 101 -12.93 -1.77 -1.38
C ASN A 101 -14.28 -2.43 -1.10
N MET A 102 -14.53 -2.89 0.13
CA MET A 102 -15.81 -3.49 0.52
C MET A 102 -16.99 -2.56 0.25
N ALA A 103 -16.87 -1.28 0.58
CA ALA A 103 -17.94 -0.30 0.31
C ALA A 103 -18.23 -0.16 -1.19
N VAL A 104 -17.18 -0.12 -2.02
CA VAL A 104 -17.33 -0.06 -3.48
C VAL A 104 -17.99 -1.33 -3.99
N PHE A 105 -17.55 -2.51 -3.55
CA PHE A 105 -18.16 -3.78 -3.95
C PHE A 105 -19.66 -3.81 -3.64
N PHE A 106 -20.08 -3.50 -2.41
CA PHE A 106 -21.49 -3.50 -2.03
C PHE A 106 -22.32 -2.35 -2.64
N ALA A 107 -21.68 -1.26 -3.07
CA ALA A 107 -22.37 -0.19 -3.79
C ALA A 107 -22.63 -0.54 -5.27
N VAL A 108 -21.74 -1.32 -5.88
CA VAL A 108 -21.72 -1.60 -7.32
C VAL A 108 -22.33 -2.96 -7.65
N LEU A 109 -22.11 -3.96 -6.80
CA LEU A 109 -22.44 -5.38 -7.02
C LEU A 109 -23.50 -5.88 -6.05
N ASN A 110 -24.30 -6.85 -6.51
CA ASN A 110 -25.10 -7.70 -5.63
C ASN A 110 -24.36 -9.01 -5.33
N PRO A 111 -24.64 -9.67 -4.19
CA PRO A 111 -24.08 -11.00 -3.91
C PRO A 111 -24.26 -11.95 -5.10
N GLY A 112 -23.19 -12.66 -5.47
CA GLY A 112 -23.16 -13.56 -6.62
C GLY A 112 -22.83 -12.91 -7.97
N ASP A 113 -22.80 -11.57 -8.06
CA ASP A 113 -22.39 -10.90 -9.30
C ASP A 113 -20.92 -11.22 -9.63
N THR A 114 -20.64 -11.31 -10.93
CA THR A 114 -19.29 -11.57 -11.44
C THR A 114 -18.46 -10.29 -11.51
N PHE A 115 -17.23 -10.37 -11.04
CA PHE A 115 -16.20 -9.36 -11.28
C PHE A 115 -14.87 -10.04 -11.65
N ILE A 116 -13.96 -9.31 -12.27
CA ILE A 116 -12.59 -9.76 -12.51
C ILE A 116 -11.60 -8.93 -11.71
N GLY A 117 -10.53 -9.58 -11.21
CA GLY A 117 -9.45 -8.96 -10.44
C GLY A 117 -8.15 -9.74 -10.58
N MET A 118 -7.03 -9.08 -10.28
CA MET A 118 -5.74 -9.76 -10.33
C MET A 118 -5.67 -10.86 -9.27
N SER A 119 -5.22 -12.05 -9.69
CA SER A 119 -5.02 -13.19 -8.78
C SER A 119 -3.98 -12.89 -7.70
N LEU A 120 -4.21 -13.43 -6.50
CA LEU A 120 -3.33 -13.19 -5.34
C LEU A 120 -1.91 -13.70 -5.58
N ASP A 121 -1.76 -14.85 -6.21
CA ASP A 121 -0.48 -15.49 -6.56
C ASP A 121 0.27 -14.76 -7.68
N MET A 122 -0.44 -13.93 -8.45
CA MET A 122 0.12 -13.10 -9.52
C MET A 122 0.31 -11.62 -9.13
N GLY A 123 0.16 -11.30 -7.84
CA GLY A 123 0.40 -9.96 -7.30
C GLY A 123 -0.83 -9.16 -6.92
N GLY A 124 -2.03 -9.71 -6.99
CA GLY A 124 -3.27 -9.07 -6.53
C GLY A 124 -3.32 -8.87 -5.01
N HIS A 125 -4.34 -8.16 -4.55
CA HIS A 125 -4.63 -8.00 -3.12
C HIS A 125 -5.70 -9.02 -2.68
N LEU A 126 -5.73 -9.37 -1.39
CA LEU A 126 -6.77 -10.25 -0.82
C LEU A 126 -8.19 -9.82 -1.21
N THR A 127 -8.45 -8.51 -1.22
CA THR A 127 -9.77 -7.95 -1.58
C THR A 127 -10.04 -7.93 -3.09
N HIS A 128 -9.17 -8.47 -3.92
CA HIS A 128 -9.37 -8.58 -5.37
C HIS A 128 -9.91 -9.95 -5.80
N GLY A 129 -10.53 -10.70 -4.89
CA GLY A 129 -11.21 -11.96 -5.21
C GLY A 129 -10.68 -13.20 -4.50
N SER A 130 -9.80 -13.05 -3.51
CA SER A 130 -9.33 -14.19 -2.73
C SER A 130 -10.50 -14.95 -2.08
N PRO A 131 -10.57 -16.28 -2.18
CA PRO A 131 -11.69 -17.08 -1.67
C PRO A 131 -11.83 -17.03 -0.13
N VAL A 132 -10.80 -16.61 0.58
CA VAL A 132 -10.86 -16.41 2.04
C VAL A 132 -11.32 -15.00 2.44
N ASN A 133 -11.36 -14.07 1.48
CA ASN A 133 -11.80 -12.69 1.69
C ASN A 133 -13.29 -12.52 1.35
N MET A 134 -13.92 -11.45 1.87
CA MET A 134 -15.31 -11.11 1.55
C MET A 134 -15.57 -11.03 0.04
N SER A 135 -14.60 -10.50 -0.73
CA SER A 135 -14.73 -10.35 -2.18
C SER A 135 -14.94 -11.69 -2.91
N GLY A 136 -14.20 -12.73 -2.51
CA GLY A 136 -14.37 -14.08 -3.07
C GLY A 136 -15.49 -14.89 -2.41
N LYS A 137 -15.98 -14.48 -1.22
CA LYS A 137 -17.07 -15.16 -0.53
C LYS A 137 -18.47 -14.70 -0.96
N TYR A 138 -18.62 -13.41 -1.21
CA TYR A 138 -19.93 -12.82 -1.56
C TYR A 138 -20.14 -12.71 -3.07
N PHE A 139 -19.06 -12.64 -3.86
CA PHE A 139 -19.12 -12.38 -5.29
C PHE A 139 -18.41 -13.48 -6.08
N HIS A 140 -18.75 -13.61 -7.35
CA HIS A 140 -18.08 -14.53 -8.25
C HIS A 140 -16.82 -13.88 -8.84
N ALA A 141 -15.66 -14.17 -8.25
CA ALA A 141 -14.38 -13.62 -8.68
C ALA A 141 -13.78 -14.47 -9.82
N VAL A 142 -13.49 -13.85 -10.95
CA VAL A 142 -12.74 -14.45 -12.05
C VAL A 142 -11.36 -13.81 -12.10
N PRO A 143 -10.27 -14.57 -11.91
CA PRO A 143 -8.94 -13.99 -11.83
C PRO A 143 -8.36 -13.69 -13.21
N TYR A 144 -7.53 -12.64 -13.30
CA TYR A 144 -6.53 -12.45 -14.34
C TYR A 144 -5.13 -12.46 -13.74
N GLY A 145 -4.12 -12.65 -14.57
CA GLY A 145 -2.73 -12.74 -14.12
C GLY A 145 -1.78 -11.89 -14.94
N ILE A 146 -0.52 -12.30 -14.91
CA ILE A 146 0.58 -11.74 -15.69
C ILE A 146 1.10 -12.80 -16.66
N ASN A 147 1.71 -12.37 -17.75
CA ASN A 147 2.35 -13.25 -18.74
C ASN A 147 3.67 -13.84 -18.20
N ALA A 148 4.32 -14.65 -19.01
CA ALA A 148 5.59 -15.31 -18.66
C ALA A 148 6.74 -14.33 -18.37
N ASP A 149 6.69 -13.12 -18.94
CA ASP A 149 7.67 -12.05 -18.71
C ASP A 149 7.37 -11.21 -17.47
N GLY A 150 6.29 -11.52 -16.74
CA GLY A 150 5.90 -10.82 -15.51
C GLY A 150 5.11 -9.52 -15.74
N PHE A 151 4.49 -9.33 -16.90
CA PHE A 151 3.66 -8.17 -17.23
C PHE A 151 2.17 -8.52 -17.30
N ILE A 152 1.30 -7.57 -16.95
CA ILE A 152 -0.15 -7.73 -17.15
C ILE A 152 -0.42 -7.95 -18.63
N ASP A 153 -1.13 -9.03 -18.95
CA ASP A 153 -1.57 -9.36 -20.31
C ASP A 153 -2.98 -8.77 -20.52
N TYR A 154 -3.02 -7.58 -21.10
CA TYR A 154 -4.30 -6.87 -21.34
C TYR A 154 -5.18 -7.57 -22.38
N ASP A 155 -4.64 -8.34 -23.30
CA ASP A 155 -5.41 -9.09 -24.28
C ASP A 155 -6.07 -10.30 -23.61
N GLU A 156 -5.39 -10.95 -22.65
CA GLU A 156 -5.98 -11.97 -21.81
C GLU A 156 -7.06 -11.41 -20.87
N VAL A 157 -6.83 -10.22 -20.25
CA VAL A 157 -7.85 -9.52 -19.46
C VAL A 157 -9.11 -9.27 -20.30
N ARG A 158 -8.93 -8.80 -21.54
CA ARG A 158 -10.03 -8.56 -22.49
C ARG A 158 -10.77 -9.86 -22.85
N ARG A 159 -10.04 -10.94 -23.14
CA ARG A 159 -10.61 -12.25 -23.43
C ARG A 159 -11.48 -12.74 -22.28
N ILE A 160 -10.97 -12.70 -21.04
CA ILE A 160 -11.70 -13.09 -19.83
C ILE A 160 -12.93 -12.22 -19.66
N ALA A 161 -12.84 -10.90 -19.84
CA ALA A 161 -13.95 -9.97 -19.70
C ALA A 161 -15.09 -10.26 -20.70
N LEU A 162 -14.75 -10.56 -21.96
CA LEU A 162 -15.73 -10.91 -23.00
C LEU A 162 -16.45 -12.24 -22.69
N GLU A 163 -15.71 -13.21 -22.12
CA GLU A 163 -16.28 -14.52 -21.77
C GLU A 163 -17.22 -14.43 -20.55
N CYS A 164 -16.77 -13.83 -19.44
CA CYS A 164 -17.53 -13.83 -18.19
C CYS A 164 -18.47 -12.64 -18.02
N LYS A 165 -18.36 -11.61 -18.87
CA LYS A 165 -19.21 -10.39 -18.85
C LYS A 165 -19.39 -9.84 -17.44
N PRO A 166 -18.30 -9.41 -16.78
CA PRO A 166 -18.31 -8.97 -15.40
C PRO A 166 -19.08 -7.67 -15.24
N LYS A 167 -19.64 -7.42 -14.07
CA LYS A 167 -20.22 -6.11 -13.71
C LYS A 167 -19.14 -5.11 -13.26
N MET A 168 -17.99 -5.62 -12.82
CA MET A 168 -16.86 -4.79 -12.36
C MET A 168 -15.52 -5.42 -12.75
N ILE A 169 -14.59 -4.56 -13.13
CA ILE A 169 -13.17 -4.90 -13.30
C ILE A 169 -12.40 -4.19 -12.22
N VAL A 170 -11.56 -4.92 -11.47
CA VAL A 170 -10.66 -4.39 -10.45
C VAL A 170 -9.25 -4.37 -11.01
N ALA A 171 -8.70 -3.19 -11.22
CA ALA A 171 -7.30 -2.98 -11.55
C ALA A 171 -6.52 -2.52 -10.31
N GLY A 172 -5.22 -2.81 -10.27
CA GLY A 172 -4.34 -2.51 -9.14
C GLY A 172 -3.69 -3.77 -8.60
N ALA A 173 -2.58 -3.60 -7.90
CA ALA A 173 -1.77 -4.72 -7.44
C ALA A 173 -1.05 -4.41 -6.12
N SER A 174 -0.73 -5.46 -5.36
CA SER A 174 0.09 -5.40 -4.15
C SER A 174 1.55 -5.80 -4.40
N ALA A 175 1.80 -6.54 -5.47
CA ALA A 175 3.11 -7.11 -5.79
C ALA A 175 3.39 -7.08 -7.30
N TYR A 176 3.21 -5.93 -7.92
CA TYR A 176 3.48 -5.69 -9.33
C TYR A 176 4.45 -4.53 -9.50
N ALA A 177 5.60 -4.81 -10.08
CA ALA A 177 6.73 -3.88 -10.13
C ALA A 177 6.69 -2.91 -11.33
N ARG A 178 5.72 -3.03 -12.23
CA ARG A 178 5.65 -2.25 -13.46
C ARG A 178 4.49 -1.25 -13.47
N LYS A 179 4.50 -0.35 -14.44
CA LYS A 179 3.39 0.60 -14.66
C LYS A 179 2.14 -0.15 -15.08
N ILE A 180 0.99 0.35 -14.64
CA ILE A 180 -0.33 -0.18 -15.01
C ILE A 180 -0.97 0.79 -16.00
N ASP A 181 -1.43 0.28 -17.14
CA ASP A 181 -2.16 1.04 -18.15
C ASP A 181 -3.66 1.08 -17.80
N PHE A 182 -4.07 2.13 -17.10
CA PHE A 182 -5.46 2.33 -16.69
C PHE A 182 -6.38 2.65 -17.87
N LYS A 183 -5.84 3.25 -18.92
CA LYS A 183 -6.59 3.53 -20.14
C LYS A 183 -7.02 2.22 -20.82
N ARG A 184 -6.11 1.26 -20.92
CA ARG A 184 -6.39 -0.05 -21.49
C ARG A 184 -7.43 -0.81 -20.69
N PHE A 185 -7.36 -0.77 -19.35
CA PHE A 185 -8.41 -1.32 -18.48
C PHE A 185 -9.76 -0.64 -18.71
N ARG A 186 -9.78 0.69 -18.89
CA ARG A 186 -11.00 1.43 -19.17
C ARG A 186 -11.63 1.03 -20.50
N GLU A 187 -10.85 0.90 -21.55
CA GLU A 187 -11.31 0.45 -22.87
C GLU A 187 -11.98 -0.95 -22.77
N ILE A 188 -11.35 -1.87 -22.05
CA ILE A 188 -11.90 -3.22 -21.81
C ILE A 188 -13.21 -3.14 -21.00
N ALA A 189 -13.25 -2.33 -19.96
CA ALA A 189 -14.44 -2.17 -19.12
C ALA A 189 -15.62 -1.61 -19.93
N ASP A 190 -15.38 -0.60 -20.77
CA ASP A 190 -16.41 0.00 -21.62
C ASP A 190 -16.93 -1.00 -22.67
N GLU A 191 -16.06 -1.85 -23.24
CA GLU A 191 -16.44 -2.87 -24.23
C GLU A 191 -17.45 -3.89 -23.67
N VAL A 192 -17.35 -4.22 -22.37
CA VAL A 192 -18.25 -5.18 -21.73
C VAL A 192 -19.31 -4.53 -20.84
N GLY A 193 -19.32 -3.19 -20.75
CA GLY A 193 -20.27 -2.45 -19.91
C GLY A 193 -20.01 -2.59 -18.40
N ALA A 194 -18.78 -2.89 -18.00
CA ALA A 194 -18.39 -3.06 -16.61
C ALA A 194 -17.98 -1.73 -15.94
N VAL A 195 -18.09 -1.68 -14.61
CA VAL A 195 -17.51 -0.60 -13.81
C VAL A 195 -16.01 -0.86 -13.65
N LEU A 196 -15.15 0.10 -14.00
CA LEU A 196 -13.73 0.04 -13.67
C LEU A 196 -13.51 0.60 -12.27
N MET A 197 -13.09 -0.24 -11.35
CA MET A 197 -12.55 0.12 -10.05
C MET A 197 -11.03 0.02 -10.09
N VAL A 198 -10.33 1.05 -9.62
CA VAL A 198 -8.86 1.00 -9.48
C VAL A 198 -8.49 1.12 -8.02
N ASP A 199 -7.79 0.12 -7.48
CA ASP A 199 -7.13 0.17 -6.19
C ASP A 199 -5.67 0.59 -6.38
N MET A 200 -5.39 1.88 -6.12
CA MET A 200 -4.03 2.43 -6.27
C MET A 200 -3.23 2.45 -4.97
N ALA A 201 -3.61 1.66 -3.98
CA ALA A 201 -3.06 1.71 -2.63
C ALA A 201 -1.53 1.71 -2.59
N HIS A 202 -0.88 0.85 -3.36
CA HIS A 202 0.57 0.75 -3.38
C HIS A 202 1.27 1.94 -4.03
N ILE A 203 0.67 2.51 -5.05
CA ILE A 203 1.29 3.57 -5.87
C ILE A 203 0.73 4.97 -5.59
N ALA A 204 -0.16 5.13 -4.60
CA ALA A 204 -0.86 6.40 -4.36
C ALA A 204 0.07 7.60 -4.15
N GLY A 205 1.21 7.42 -3.48
CA GLY A 205 2.21 8.48 -3.32
C GLY A 205 2.89 8.85 -4.64
N LEU A 206 3.13 7.86 -5.51
CA LEU A 206 3.72 8.11 -6.84
C LEU A 206 2.71 8.81 -7.77
N VAL A 207 1.43 8.43 -7.70
CA VAL A 207 0.34 9.12 -8.42
C VAL A 207 0.20 10.55 -7.93
N ALA A 208 0.19 10.78 -6.61
CA ALA A 208 0.10 12.11 -6.02
C ALA A 208 1.26 13.02 -6.45
N ALA A 209 2.45 12.47 -6.66
CA ALA A 209 3.64 13.18 -7.12
C ALA A 209 3.71 13.35 -8.66
N GLY A 210 2.78 12.74 -9.42
CA GLY A 210 2.78 12.75 -10.88
C GLY A 210 3.88 11.87 -11.51
N LEU A 211 4.37 10.85 -10.77
CA LEU A 211 5.42 9.94 -11.22
C LEU A 211 4.89 8.57 -11.69
N HIS A 212 3.63 8.31 -11.44
CA HIS A 212 2.84 7.24 -12.05
C HIS A 212 1.59 7.85 -12.65
N GLU A 213 1.09 7.29 -13.76
CA GLU A 213 -0.16 7.75 -14.36
C GLU A 213 -1.31 7.67 -13.34
N SER A 214 -2.14 8.72 -13.33
CA SER A 214 -3.30 8.77 -12.44
C SER A 214 -4.44 7.89 -12.98
N PRO A 215 -5.06 7.04 -12.16
CA PRO A 215 -6.27 6.32 -12.56
C PRO A 215 -7.51 7.20 -12.63
N ILE A 216 -7.52 8.38 -12.01
CA ILE A 216 -8.71 9.24 -11.87
C ILE A 216 -9.40 9.56 -13.20
N PRO A 217 -8.69 9.85 -14.30
CA PRO A 217 -9.33 10.13 -15.58
C PRO A 217 -9.99 8.90 -16.24
N TYR A 218 -9.59 7.70 -15.84
CA TYR A 218 -10.02 6.45 -16.47
C TYR A 218 -10.98 5.64 -15.61
N ALA A 219 -10.73 5.57 -14.31
CA ALA A 219 -11.54 4.77 -13.39
C ALA A 219 -12.92 5.38 -13.15
N HIS A 220 -13.95 4.54 -13.05
CA HIS A 220 -15.23 4.97 -12.52
C HIS A 220 -15.12 5.28 -11.03
N VAL A 221 -14.38 4.46 -10.29
CA VAL A 221 -14.10 4.66 -8.87
C VAL A 221 -12.67 4.24 -8.56
N THR A 222 -11.98 5.04 -7.75
CA THR A 222 -10.62 4.76 -7.28
C THR A 222 -10.63 4.62 -5.76
N THR A 223 -10.00 3.57 -5.27
CA THR A 223 -9.74 3.38 -3.84
C THR A 223 -8.25 3.46 -3.56
N THR A 224 -7.90 3.76 -2.33
CA THR A 224 -6.52 3.72 -1.86
C THR A 224 -6.42 3.53 -0.36
N THR A 225 -5.25 3.09 0.10
CA THR A 225 -4.79 3.29 1.47
C THR A 225 -4.05 4.61 1.60
N THR A 226 -3.84 5.08 2.82
CA THR A 226 -3.13 6.34 3.09
C THR A 226 -1.70 6.14 3.66
N HIS A 227 -1.31 4.91 4.00
CA HIS A 227 -0.13 4.61 4.81
C HIS A 227 1.07 3.96 4.08
N LYS A 228 0.99 3.77 2.74
CA LYS A 228 2.07 3.17 1.95
C LYS A 228 2.96 4.28 1.35
N THR A 229 3.11 4.33 0.03
CA THR A 229 3.88 5.40 -0.61
C THR A 229 3.37 6.81 -0.30
N LEU A 230 2.08 6.96 0.05
CA LEU A 230 1.50 8.25 0.44
C LEU A 230 1.95 8.74 1.83
N ARG A 231 2.55 7.88 2.66
CA ARG A 231 3.21 8.21 3.93
C ARG A 231 2.28 8.82 5.00
N GLY A 232 1.02 8.39 5.03
CA GLY A 232 0.02 8.85 6.01
C GLY A 232 -0.32 7.83 7.10
N PRO A 233 -1.34 8.10 7.91
CA PRO A 233 -1.84 7.15 8.90
C PRO A 233 -2.48 5.95 8.22
N ARG A 234 -2.58 4.83 8.93
CA ARG A 234 -3.33 3.66 8.44
C ARG A 234 -4.80 4.02 8.26
N GLY A 235 -5.29 3.85 7.04
CA GLY A 235 -6.66 4.20 6.67
C GLY A 235 -6.91 3.96 5.18
N GLY A 236 -8.14 4.20 4.74
CA GLY A 236 -8.56 4.09 3.35
C GLY A 236 -9.27 5.36 2.85
N MET A 237 -9.54 5.40 1.55
CA MET A 237 -10.21 6.51 0.88
C MET A 237 -10.89 6.02 -0.41
N ILE A 238 -12.01 6.64 -0.78
CA ILE A 238 -12.73 6.41 -2.03
C ILE A 238 -12.81 7.73 -2.80
N MET A 239 -12.53 7.70 -4.10
CA MET A 239 -12.53 8.86 -5.00
C MET A 239 -13.27 8.54 -6.29
N CYS A 240 -14.03 9.50 -6.81
CA CYS A 240 -14.69 9.39 -8.12
C CYS A 240 -15.18 10.76 -8.61
N SER A 241 -15.92 10.78 -9.72
CA SER A 241 -16.70 11.95 -10.12
C SER A 241 -17.96 12.11 -9.27
N ASN A 242 -18.53 13.32 -9.26
CA ASN A 242 -19.82 13.56 -8.58
C ASN A 242 -20.96 12.76 -9.23
N GLU A 243 -20.92 12.53 -10.54
CA GLU A 243 -21.90 11.73 -11.27
C GLU A 243 -21.88 10.28 -10.79
N VAL A 244 -20.70 9.66 -10.72
CA VAL A 244 -20.53 8.28 -10.26
C VAL A 244 -20.97 8.15 -8.79
N ASN A 245 -20.60 9.12 -7.92
CA ASN A 245 -21.08 9.11 -6.55
C ASN A 245 -22.62 9.28 -6.44
N LYS A 246 -23.21 10.10 -7.28
CA LYS A 246 -24.69 10.24 -7.34
C LYS A 246 -25.36 8.90 -7.70
N LYS A 247 -24.75 8.12 -8.60
CA LYS A 247 -25.28 6.81 -9.02
C LYS A 247 -25.15 5.75 -7.93
N TYR A 248 -23.98 5.64 -7.27
CA TYR A 248 -23.66 4.53 -6.36
C TYR A 248 -23.74 4.89 -4.87
N ASN A 249 -23.69 6.18 -4.53
CA ASN A 249 -23.79 6.72 -3.17
C ASN A 249 -22.80 6.07 -2.18
N PHE A 250 -21.50 6.27 -2.43
CA PHE A 250 -20.43 5.71 -1.59
C PHE A 250 -20.46 6.22 -0.14
N ASN A 251 -21.06 7.40 0.12
CA ASN A 251 -21.29 7.84 1.49
C ASN A 251 -22.21 6.85 2.23
N LYS A 252 -23.32 6.45 1.60
CA LYS A 252 -24.25 5.49 2.20
C LYS A 252 -23.63 4.10 2.30
N ALA A 253 -22.77 3.71 1.36
CA ALA A 253 -22.07 2.43 1.39
C ALA A 253 -21.09 2.35 2.57
N ILE A 254 -20.45 3.46 2.94
CA ILE A 254 -19.60 3.54 4.14
C ILE A 254 -20.49 3.65 5.38
N PHE A 255 -21.26 4.72 5.52
CA PHE A 255 -22.12 4.93 6.67
C PHE A 255 -23.57 5.15 6.21
N PRO A 256 -24.52 4.35 6.68
CA PRO A 256 -24.42 3.27 7.68
C PRO A 256 -24.13 1.87 7.09
N GLY A 257 -23.67 1.77 5.83
CA GLY A 257 -23.60 0.49 5.09
C GLY A 257 -22.67 -0.54 5.74
N ILE A 258 -21.41 -0.17 6.05
CA ILE A 258 -20.40 -1.09 6.58
C ILE A 258 -19.64 -0.56 7.80
N GLN A 259 -19.77 0.72 8.11
CA GLN A 259 -19.14 1.38 9.26
C GLN A 259 -20.17 2.14 10.09
N GLY A 260 -19.85 2.39 11.38
CA GLY A 260 -20.51 3.32 12.27
C GLY A 260 -19.73 4.64 12.36
N GLY A 261 -19.36 5.06 13.59
CA GLY A 261 -18.61 6.29 13.83
C GLY A 261 -17.26 6.34 13.13
N PRO A 262 -16.94 7.43 12.44
CA PRO A 262 -15.64 7.61 11.80
C PRO A 262 -14.54 7.81 12.85
N LEU A 263 -13.30 7.45 12.51
CA LEU A 263 -12.13 7.65 13.37
C LEU A 263 -11.58 9.06 13.13
N MET A 264 -12.07 10.06 13.88
CA MET A 264 -11.75 11.46 13.63
C MET A 264 -10.28 11.80 13.82
N HIS A 265 -9.59 11.15 14.76
CA HIS A 265 -8.14 11.26 14.95
C HIS A 265 -7.35 10.71 13.74
N VAL A 266 -7.82 9.64 13.10
CA VAL A 266 -7.23 9.11 11.86
C VAL A 266 -7.48 10.06 10.69
N ILE A 267 -8.68 10.64 10.58
CA ILE A 267 -9.00 11.62 9.55
C ILE A 267 -8.13 12.88 9.71
N ALA A 268 -7.86 13.31 10.95
CA ALA A 268 -6.90 14.37 11.21
C ALA A 268 -5.49 14.01 10.73
N GLY A 269 -5.02 12.80 11.01
CA GLY A 269 -3.75 12.29 10.46
C GLY A 269 -3.72 12.28 8.93
N LYS A 270 -4.84 11.89 8.27
CA LYS A 270 -4.99 12.00 6.80
C LYS A 270 -4.90 13.45 6.32
N ALA A 271 -5.54 14.40 7.02
CA ALA A 271 -5.47 15.80 6.68
C ALA A 271 -4.04 16.36 6.75
N VAL A 272 -3.24 15.93 7.74
CA VAL A 272 -1.81 16.27 7.82
C VAL A 272 -1.05 15.66 6.66
N CYS A 273 -1.20 14.35 6.42
CA CYS A 273 -0.57 13.63 5.32
C CYS A 273 -0.81 14.30 3.96
N PHE A 274 -2.06 14.65 3.65
CA PHE A 274 -2.40 15.30 2.37
C PHE A 274 -1.82 16.71 2.27
N LYS A 275 -1.67 17.42 3.40
CA LYS A 275 -0.98 18.71 3.41
C LYS A 275 0.52 18.55 3.11
N GLU A 276 1.17 17.54 3.68
CA GLU A 276 2.55 17.20 3.38
C GLU A 276 2.72 16.76 1.91
N ALA A 277 1.80 15.94 1.39
CA ALA A 277 1.84 15.47 0.01
C ALA A 277 1.59 16.58 -1.03
N LEU A 278 0.95 17.69 -0.66
CA LEU A 278 0.79 18.89 -1.49
C LEU A 278 2.02 19.80 -1.51
N ASP A 279 3.01 19.57 -0.64
CA ASP A 279 4.26 20.30 -0.64
C ASP A 279 5.17 19.82 -1.78
N PRO A 280 5.89 20.74 -2.49
CA PRO A 280 6.79 20.37 -3.57
C PRO A 280 7.87 19.35 -3.17
N SER A 281 8.30 19.33 -1.90
CA SER A 281 9.28 18.37 -1.39
C SER A 281 8.80 16.92 -1.45
N PHE A 282 7.47 16.70 -1.45
CA PHE A 282 6.90 15.36 -1.59
C PHE A 282 7.24 14.71 -2.94
N LYS A 283 7.35 15.51 -4.01
CA LYS A 283 7.79 15.00 -5.32
C LYS A 283 9.23 14.52 -5.29
N LEU A 284 10.11 15.20 -4.56
CA LEU A 284 11.51 14.78 -4.39
C LEU A 284 11.58 13.44 -3.62
N TYR A 285 10.81 13.31 -2.56
CA TYR A 285 10.69 12.05 -1.81
C TYR A 285 10.18 10.91 -2.72
N ALA A 286 9.11 11.14 -3.48
CA ALA A 286 8.55 10.13 -4.36
C ALA A 286 9.50 9.74 -5.51
N GLN A 287 10.27 10.69 -6.06
CA GLN A 287 11.32 10.39 -7.03
C GLN A 287 12.43 9.54 -6.37
N GLY A 288 12.86 9.91 -5.18
CA GLY A 288 13.84 9.13 -4.42
C GLY A 288 13.41 7.69 -4.17
N ILE A 289 12.10 7.42 -3.98
CA ILE A 289 11.59 6.05 -3.87
C ILE A 289 11.89 5.24 -5.14
N ILE A 290 11.60 5.80 -6.31
CA ILE A 290 11.82 5.14 -7.61
C ILE A 290 13.32 4.94 -7.85
N ASP A 291 14.11 5.98 -7.65
CA ASP A 291 15.56 5.94 -7.84
C ASP A 291 16.21 4.87 -6.93
N ASN A 292 15.82 4.84 -5.67
CA ASN A 292 16.27 3.84 -4.72
C ASN A 292 15.82 2.42 -5.10
N ALA A 293 14.58 2.25 -5.59
CA ALA A 293 14.09 0.95 -6.04
C ALA A 293 14.89 0.44 -7.24
N GLN A 294 15.18 1.30 -8.21
CA GLN A 294 15.99 0.94 -9.37
C GLN A 294 17.44 0.63 -9.01
N ALA A 295 18.02 1.40 -8.07
CA ALA A 295 19.37 1.14 -7.58
C ALA A 295 19.46 -0.19 -6.82
N LEU A 296 18.50 -0.48 -5.93
CA LEU A 296 18.42 -1.76 -5.23
C LEU A 296 18.23 -2.92 -6.20
N ALA A 297 17.32 -2.80 -7.18
CA ALA A 297 17.09 -3.79 -8.21
C ALA A 297 18.37 -4.11 -9.00
N SER A 298 19.07 -3.07 -9.47
CA SER A 298 20.34 -3.21 -10.18
C SER A 298 21.42 -3.84 -9.30
N GLY A 299 21.54 -3.43 -8.04
CA GLY A 299 22.49 -3.97 -7.08
C GLY A 299 22.26 -5.46 -6.81
N LEU A 300 21.02 -5.91 -6.73
CA LEU A 300 20.67 -7.32 -6.56
C LEU A 300 20.95 -8.12 -7.84
N MET A 301 20.56 -7.63 -9.02
CA MET A 301 20.83 -8.31 -10.30
C MET A 301 22.33 -8.46 -10.55
N ASN A 302 23.15 -7.46 -10.23
CA ASN A 302 24.60 -7.53 -10.34
C ASN A 302 25.22 -8.59 -9.39
N ARG A 303 24.48 -9.03 -8.37
CA ARG A 303 24.85 -10.10 -7.42
C ARG A 303 24.16 -11.45 -7.75
N GLY A 304 23.61 -11.57 -8.97
CA GLY A 304 23.05 -12.81 -9.49
C GLY A 304 21.64 -13.14 -8.97
N PHE A 305 20.89 -12.15 -8.44
CA PHE A 305 19.48 -12.33 -8.15
C PHE A 305 18.64 -12.14 -9.41
N GLU A 306 17.56 -12.89 -9.52
CA GLU A 306 16.57 -12.74 -10.57
C GLU A 306 15.38 -11.91 -10.05
N LEU A 307 14.94 -10.94 -10.85
CA LEU A 307 13.76 -10.14 -10.54
C LEU A 307 12.61 -10.48 -11.48
N VAL A 308 11.42 -10.65 -10.95
CA VAL A 308 10.20 -10.78 -11.75
C VAL A 308 10.06 -9.53 -12.61
N SER A 309 9.77 -9.72 -13.91
CA SER A 309 9.75 -8.68 -14.94
C SER A 309 11.09 -7.96 -15.21
N GLY A 310 12.21 -8.48 -14.70
CA GLY A 310 13.55 -7.95 -14.98
C GLY A 310 13.85 -6.57 -14.38
N GLY A 311 13.12 -6.13 -13.34
CA GLY A 311 13.36 -4.84 -12.68
C GLY A 311 12.10 -4.17 -12.12
N THR A 312 12.12 -2.85 -11.96
CA THR A 312 10.99 -2.08 -11.41
C THR A 312 10.85 -0.70 -12.04
N ASP A 313 9.60 -0.23 -12.15
CA ASP A 313 9.22 1.13 -12.55
C ASP A 313 8.63 1.93 -11.38
N ASN A 314 8.49 1.31 -10.19
CA ASN A 314 7.83 1.91 -9.04
C ASN A 314 8.64 1.72 -7.75
N HIS A 315 7.98 1.58 -6.60
CA HIS A 315 8.58 1.51 -5.27
C HIS A 315 8.95 0.11 -4.80
N LEU A 316 8.60 -0.94 -5.53
CA LEU A 316 8.77 -2.33 -5.11
C LEU A 316 9.39 -3.19 -6.22
N MET A 317 9.92 -4.32 -5.80
CA MET A 317 10.37 -5.39 -6.68
C MET A 317 10.05 -6.76 -6.08
N LEU A 318 9.91 -7.77 -6.95
CA LEU A 318 9.81 -9.16 -6.56
C LEU A 318 11.12 -9.87 -6.90
N VAL A 319 11.76 -10.44 -5.90
CA VAL A 319 13.00 -11.21 -6.06
C VAL A 319 12.65 -12.68 -6.12
N ASN A 320 12.98 -13.33 -7.23
CA ASN A 320 12.89 -14.76 -7.39
C ASN A 320 14.16 -15.41 -6.79
N LEU A 321 13.97 -16.34 -5.84
CA LEU A 321 15.06 -17.00 -5.11
C LEU A 321 15.30 -18.44 -5.55
N ILE A 322 14.61 -18.92 -6.60
CA ILE A 322 14.75 -20.30 -7.09
C ILE A 322 16.21 -20.58 -7.48
N ASN A 323 16.86 -19.65 -8.18
CA ASN A 323 18.25 -19.76 -8.58
C ASN A 323 19.25 -19.69 -7.41
N LYS A 324 18.83 -19.18 -6.25
CA LYS A 324 19.63 -19.13 -5.02
C LYS A 324 19.42 -20.38 -4.13
N GLY A 325 18.48 -21.26 -4.47
CA GLY A 325 18.18 -22.45 -3.70
C GLY A 325 17.56 -22.21 -2.34
N VAL A 326 17.00 -21.01 -2.12
CA VAL A 326 16.40 -20.56 -0.83
C VAL A 326 14.92 -20.27 -1.04
N THR A 327 14.07 -20.74 -0.13
CA THR A 327 12.64 -20.41 -0.15
C THR A 327 12.38 -19.00 0.40
N GLY A 328 11.26 -18.37 0.00
CA GLY A 328 10.88 -17.06 0.52
C GLY A 328 10.76 -17.04 2.04
N LYS A 329 10.23 -18.12 2.65
CA LYS A 329 10.12 -18.27 4.11
C LYS A 329 11.48 -18.34 4.80
N GLN A 330 12.46 -19.01 4.18
CA GLN A 330 13.83 -19.06 4.72
C GLN A 330 14.49 -17.69 4.60
N ALA A 331 14.42 -17.06 3.42
CA ALA A 331 15.00 -15.73 3.19
C ALA A 331 14.43 -14.67 4.13
N GLU A 332 13.10 -14.62 4.32
CA GLU A 332 12.44 -13.73 5.28
C GLU A 332 13.04 -13.86 6.69
N LYS A 333 13.20 -15.08 7.19
CA LYS A 333 13.79 -15.34 8.52
C LYS A 333 15.28 -15.01 8.60
N MET A 334 16.05 -15.32 7.54
CA MET A 334 17.48 -15.03 7.50
C MET A 334 17.72 -13.52 7.50
N LEU A 335 16.98 -12.78 6.70
CA LEU A 335 17.06 -11.32 6.61
C LEU A 335 16.64 -10.64 7.93
N ASP A 336 15.53 -11.10 8.52
CA ASP A 336 15.07 -10.58 9.82
C ASP A 336 16.12 -10.77 10.91
N ALA A 337 16.78 -11.94 10.97
CA ALA A 337 17.88 -12.23 11.89
C ALA A 337 19.16 -11.41 11.63
N ALA A 338 19.23 -10.70 10.51
CA ALA A 338 20.27 -9.71 10.16
C ALA A 338 19.77 -8.27 10.19
N ASN A 339 18.62 -8.01 10.82
CA ASN A 339 17.99 -6.70 10.95
C ASN A 339 17.55 -6.09 9.59
N ILE A 340 17.13 -6.92 8.64
CA ILE A 340 16.54 -6.51 7.36
C ILE A 340 15.12 -7.08 7.30
N THR A 341 14.12 -6.22 7.37
CA THR A 341 12.71 -6.62 7.40
C THR A 341 12.12 -6.62 6.00
N CYS A 342 11.59 -7.77 5.56
CA CYS A 342 10.86 -7.92 4.29
C CYS A 342 9.74 -8.94 4.46
N ASN A 343 9.00 -9.23 3.39
CA ASN A 343 8.02 -10.32 3.41
C ASN A 343 8.28 -11.34 2.30
N LYS A 344 8.05 -12.63 2.61
CA LYS A 344 7.96 -13.67 1.59
C LYS A 344 6.82 -13.36 0.62
N ASN A 345 7.00 -13.71 -0.64
CA ASN A 345 6.00 -13.51 -1.69
C ASN A 345 6.07 -14.62 -2.73
N THR A 346 4.90 -15.03 -3.25
CA THR A 346 4.85 -15.93 -4.40
C THR A 346 5.46 -15.26 -5.62
N VAL A 347 6.09 -16.06 -6.48
CA VAL A 347 6.52 -15.64 -7.82
C VAL A 347 5.61 -16.28 -8.87
N PRO A 348 5.55 -15.76 -10.10
CA PRO A 348 4.75 -16.39 -11.16
C PRO A 348 5.11 -17.87 -11.34
N ASN A 349 4.11 -18.73 -11.42
CA ASN A 349 4.28 -20.20 -11.51
C ASN A 349 5.12 -20.80 -10.36
N ASP A 350 4.96 -20.26 -9.17
CA ASP A 350 5.72 -20.66 -7.98
C ASP A 350 5.58 -22.19 -7.72
N PRO A 351 6.69 -22.94 -7.66
CA PRO A 351 6.64 -24.36 -7.35
C PRO A 351 6.34 -24.65 -5.87
N GLN A 352 6.40 -23.63 -5.01
CA GLN A 352 6.14 -23.74 -3.58
C GLN A 352 4.71 -23.35 -3.23
N SER A 353 4.24 -23.79 -2.08
CA SER A 353 2.95 -23.35 -1.53
C SER A 353 2.97 -21.86 -1.13
N ALA A 354 1.80 -21.21 -1.06
CA ALA A 354 1.67 -19.83 -0.59
C ALA A 354 2.20 -19.60 0.85
N PHE A 355 2.36 -20.63 1.66
CA PHE A 355 2.95 -20.56 3.01
C PHE A 355 4.48 -20.59 3.02
N THR A 356 5.09 -21.08 1.96
CA THR A 356 6.55 -21.22 1.81
C THR A 356 7.10 -20.18 0.84
N THR A 357 6.54 -20.10 -0.37
CA THR A 357 6.91 -19.21 -1.48
C THR A 357 8.34 -19.43 -2.00
N SER A 358 8.62 -18.96 -3.20
CA SER A 358 9.98 -18.99 -3.79
C SER A 358 10.57 -17.59 -3.95
N GLY A 359 9.94 -16.57 -3.42
CA GLY A 359 10.41 -15.20 -3.54
C GLY A 359 10.19 -14.35 -2.29
N ILE A 360 10.75 -13.15 -2.34
CA ILE A 360 10.51 -12.06 -1.40
C ILE A 360 10.11 -10.80 -2.14
N ARG A 361 9.31 -9.95 -1.47
CA ARG A 361 8.97 -8.62 -1.97
C ARG A 361 9.75 -7.59 -1.18
N LEU A 362 10.42 -6.68 -1.89
CA LEU A 362 11.18 -5.57 -1.32
C LEU A 362 10.59 -4.25 -1.81
N GLY A 363 10.60 -3.24 -0.95
CA GLY A 363 10.16 -1.87 -1.28
C GLY A 363 11.02 -0.81 -0.61
N THR A 364 11.04 0.37 -1.18
CA THR A 364 11.98 1.44 -0.78
C THR A 364 11.31 2.66 -0.15
N ALA A 365 9.99 2.65 0.08
CA ALA A 365 9.28 3.81 0.62
C ALA A 365 9.77 4.20 2.04
N ALA A 366 9.89 3.22 2.95
CA ALA A 366 10.29 3.46 4.33
C ALA A 366 11.75 3.93 4.43
N VAL A 367 12.67 3.26 3.73
CA VAL A 367 14.10 3.65 3.72
C VAL A 367 14.33 5.02 3.09
N THR A 368 13.57 5.37 2.03
CA THR A 368 13.62 6.71 1.43
C THR A 368 13.11 7.78 2.39
N THR A 369 12.02 7.52 3.11
CA THR A 369 11.55 8.42 4.18
C THR A 369 12.59 8.60 5.26
N ARG A 370 13.34 7.54 5.61
CA ARG A 370 14.42 7.58 6.58
C ARG A 370 15.63 8.39 6.11
N GLY A 371 15.79 8.62 4.79
CA GLY A 371 16.85 9.45 4.22
C GLY A 371 17.87 8.69 3.37
N PHE A 372 17.68 7.38 3.17
CA PHE A 372 18.57 6.57 2.31
C PHE A 372 18.54 7.08 0.87
N ASN A 373 19.67 6.98 0.19
CA ASN A 373 19.83 7.36 -1.20
C ASN A 373 20.31 6.17 -2.06
N THR A 374 20.52 6.39 -3.34
CA THR A 374 20.89 5.35 -4.30
C THR A 374 22.22 4.66 -3.98
N ALA A 375 23.20 5.37 -3.42
CA ALA A 375 24.47 4.75 -3.00
C ALA A 375 24.28 3.80 -1.81
N ASP A 376 23.38 4.14 -0.89
CA ASP A 376 23.05 3.28 0.25
C ASP A 376 22.34 1.98 -0.22
N MET A 377 21.65 2.01 -1.35
CA MET A 377 20.96 0.83 -1.91
C MET A 377 21.93 -0.25 -2.39
N ASP A 378 23.12 0.09 -2.82
CA ASP A 378 24.16 -0.91 -3.13
C ASP A 378 24.65 -1.62 -1.87
N VAL A 379 24.79 -0.89 -0.76
CA VAL A 379 25.13 -1.46 0.56
C VAL A 379 24.00 -2.39 1.05
N VAL A 380 22.74 -1.99 0.86
CA VAL A 380 21.58 -2.84 1.19
C VAL A 380 21.59 -4.11 0.34
N ALA A 381 21.83 -4.00 -0.98
CA ALA A 381 21.95 -5.16 -1.87
C ALA A 381 23.10 -6.09 -1.47
N GLN A 382 24.25 -5.53 -1.04
CA GLN A 382 25.36 -6.31 -0.51
C GLN A 382 24.98 -7.06 0.76
N ALA A 383 24.34 -6.39 1.72
CA ALA A 383 23.91 -7.04 2.96
C ALA A 383 22.90 -8.19 2.70
N ILE A 384 21.93 -7.99 1.78
CA ILE A 384 20.99 -9.04 1.36
C ILE A 384 21.73 -10.21 0.73
N SER A 385 22.69 -9.96 -0.18
CA SER A 385 23.46 -11.02 -0.84
C SER A 385 24.29 -11.83 0.16
N LEU A 386 24.98 -11.17 1.07
CA LEU A 386 25.77 -11.85 2.12
C LEU A 386 24.91 -12.81 2.95
N VAL A 387 23.71 -12.35 3.34
CA VAL A 387 22.77 -13.17 4.13
C VAL A 387 22.24 -14.36 3.34
N ILE A 388 21.83 -14.14 2.09
CA ILE A 388 21.20 -15.18 1.26
C ILE A 388 22.23 -16.20 0.77
N ASP A 389 23.45 -15.78 0.45
CA ASP A 389 24.50 -16.65 -0.07
C ASP A 389 25.09 -17.55 1.05
N ASP A 390 25.34 -17.06 2.25
CA ASP A 390 25.79 -17.85 3.40
C ASP A 390 25.57 -17.09 4.71
N MET A 391 24.42 -17.30 5.34
CA MET A 391 24.04 -16.63 6.60
C MET A 391 24.99 -16.94 7.75
N GLU A 392 25.43 -18.19 7.88
CA GLU A 392 26.26 -18.59 9.04
C GLU A 392 27.61 -17.88 9.02
N LYS A 393 28.19 -17.75 7.84
CA LYS A 393 29.48 -17.11 7.64
C LYS A 393 29.43 -15.60 7.66
N ASN A 394 28.37 -14.99 7.08
CA ASN A 394 28.37 -13.58 6.70
C ASN A 394 27.46 -12.72 7.60
N LYS A 395 26.76 -13.29 8.59
CA LYS A 395 25.80 -12.57 9.43
C LYS A 395 26.37 -11.32 10.08
N GLU A 396 27.55 -11.43 10.68
CA GLU A 396 28.17 -10.31 11.40
C GLU A 396 28.53 -9.16 10.44
N GLU A 397 29.04 -9.49 9.25
CA GLU A 397 29.35 -8.49 8.21
C GLU A 397 28.08 -7.80 7.72
N ALA A 398 27.03 -8.57 7.43
CA ALA A 398 25.74 -8.02 7.01
C ALA A 398 25.14 -7.10 8.09
N MET A 399 25.15 -7.51 9.36
CA MET A 399 24.69 -6.67 10.48
C MET A 399 25.53 -5.41 10.66
N ALA A 400 26.83 -5.46 10.42
CA ALA A 400 27.69 -4.27 10.47
C ALA A 400 27.31 -3.26 9.35
N LEU A 401 27.01 -3.73 8.14
CA LEU A 401 26.50 -2.91 7.05
C LEU A 401 25.16 -2.28 7.41
N VAL A 402 24.21 -3.06 7.92
CA VAL A 402 22.91 -2.57 8.39
C VAL A 402 23.09 -1.48 9.45
N LYS A 403 23.94 -1.75 10.45
CA LYS A 403 24.22 -0.80 11.52
C LYS A 403 24.83 0.50 10.99
N SER A 404 25.74 0.43 10.04
CA SER A 404 26.37 1.62 9.44
C SER A 404 25.33 2.55 8.79
N LEU A 405 24.31 1.98 8.13
CA LEU A 405 23.22 2.73 7.52
C LEU A 405 22.22 3.25 8.55
N THR A 406 21.85 2.44 9.53
CA THR A 406 20.88 2.84 10.57
C THR A 406 21.44 3.92 11.49
N ASP A 407 22.73 3.92 11.78
CA ASP A 407 23.43 4.98 12.53
C ASP A 407 23.57 6.29 11.72
N LYS A 408 23.78 6.17 10.40
CA LYS A 408 23.86 7.33 9.50
C LYS A 408 22.52 8.09 9.39
N TYR A 409 21.42 7.38 9.52
CA TYR A 409 20.07 7.91 9.39
C TYR A 409 19.22 7.61 10.64
N PRO A 410 19.44 8.32 11.74
CA PRO A 410 18.69 8.10 12.98
C PRO A 410 17.19 8.41 12.79
N LEU A 411 16.35 7.57 13.39
CA LEU A 411 14.89 7.68 13.24
C LEU A 411 14.27 8.33 14.48
N TYR A 412 13.48 9.41 14.27
CA TYR A 412 12.69 10.11 15.30
C TYR A 412 13.52 10.70 16.47
N GLU A 413 14.70 11.15 16.20
CA GLU A 413 15.51 11.93 17.17
C GLU A 413 15.07 13.40 17.29
#